data_556004eae9678d50ddf4a2eb911b7998
#
_entry.id   556004eae9678d50ddf4a2eb911b7998
#
_cell.length_a   1.000
_cell.length_b   1.000
_cell.length_c   1.000
_cell.angle_alpha   90.00
_cell.angle_beta   90.00
_cell.angle_gamma   90.00
#
_symmetry.space_group_name_H-M   'P 1'
#
loop_
_entity.id
_entity.type
_entity.pdbx_description
1 polymer ?
#
loop_
_entity_poly.entity_id
_entity_poly.type
_entity_poly.pdbx_seq_one_letter_code
_entity_poly.pdbx_strand_id
1 'polypeptide(L)'
;PIAKVAAKLAIGYTLDELENDITKETPASFEPTIDYVVTKIPRFTFEKFAGAEETLTTSMKSVGEAMAIGRTFLESLQKALNSMETGLTGFDEIPFPDGIALNPDKSALLAKLSEPVPERLLRVAQALRLGLTVDEIYEACSIDRWFLRQVQVAIEIEKSVIENGIPENKEELFQLKRNGFSDARLAKLSNKSENEISELRSSLGVAPVFKRIDTCAAEFSAKTPYMYSCYEGDGLNLAECEADPTDKNKVIILGGGPNRIGQGIEFDYCCVHAAYALSEVGFETIMVNCNPETVSTDYDTSDRLYFEPLTAESVISLIKTEEKLGKVVGVIVQL
;
A
#
# COMPACT_ATOMS: atom_id res chain seq x y z
N PRO A 1 -13.19 -15.01 9.39
CA PRO A 1 -12.85 -15.49 10.75
C PRO A 1 -13.79 -14.93 11.82
N ILE A 2 -13.99 -13.61 11.95
CA ILE A 2 -14.77 -12.99 13.03
C ILE A 2 -16.18 -13.55 13.14
N ALA A 3 -16.91 -13.69 12.02
CA ALA A 3 -18.27 -14.22 12.04
C ALA A 3 -18.33 -15.67 12.52
N LYS A 4 -17.37 -16.52 12.13
CA LYS A 4 -17.29 -17.91 12.57
C LYS A 4 -17.04 -18.01 14.07
N VAL A 5 -16.07 -17.22 14.58
CA VAL A 5 -15.76 -17.16 16.03
C VAL A 5 -16.96 -16.61 16.81
N ALA A 6 -17.56 -15.49 16.36
CA ALA A 6 -18.72 -14.89 17.01
C ALA A 6 -19.92 -15.86 17.11
N ALA A 7 -20.19 -16.64 16.06
CA ALA A 7 -21.25 -17.64 16.08
C ALA A 7 -21.00 -18.74 17.14
N LYS A 8 -19.77 -19.20 17.28
CA LYS A 8 -19.39 -20.19 18.30
C LYS A 8 -19.49 -19.62 19.71
N LEU A 9 -19.02 -18.39 19.92
CA LEU A 9 -19.16 -17.70 21.21
C LEU A 9 -20.65 -17.54 21.61
N ALA A 10 -21.51 -17.22 20.62
CA ALA A 10 -22.96 -17.05 20.88
C ALA A 10 -23.66 -18.32 21.36
N ILE A 11 -23.13 -19.50 21.06
CA ILE A 11 -23.67 -20.79 21.52
C ILE A 11 -22.95 -21.36 22.76
N GLY A 12 -22.03 -20.57 23.37
CA GLY A 12 -21.45 -20.85 24.67
C GLY A 12 -19.99 -21.29 24.68
N TYR A 13 -19.29 -21.36 23.56
CA TYR A 13 -17.84 -21.56 23.57
C TYR A 13 -17.13 -20.33 24.11
N THR A 14 -15.93 -20.53 24.67
CA THR A 14 -15.03 -19.45 25.09
C THR A 14 -13.87 -19.31 24.10
N LEU A 15 -13.13 -18.18 24.13
CA LEU A 15 -12.02 -17.94 23.21
C LEU A 15 -10.85 -18.90 23.42
N ASP A 16 -10.66 -19.39 24.62
CA ASP A 16 -9.62 -20.37 24.98
C ASP A 16 -9.97 -21.80 24.54
N GLU A 17 -11.25 -22.11 24.33
CA GLU A 17 -11.72 -23.38 23.76
C GLU A 17 -11.66 -23.44 22.25
N LEU A 18 -11.52 -22.29 21.57
CA LEU A 18 -11.49 -22.21 20.13
C LEU A 18 -10.05 -22.14 19.61
N GLU A 19 -9.78 -22.86 18.54
CA GLU A 19 -8.51 -22.79 17.83
C GLU A 19 -8.37 -21.46 17.07
N ASN A 20 -7.19 -20.87 17.08
CA ASN A 20 -6.83 -19.72 16.26
C ASN A 20 -6.70 -20.15 14.79
N ASP A 21 -7.54 -19.61 13.92
CA ASP A 21 -7.58 -19.96 12.49
C ASP A 21 -6.28 -19.62 11.73
N ILE A 22 -5.47 -18.71 12.26
CA ILE A 22 -4.22 -18.23 11.63
C ILE A 22 -3.05 -19.15 12.02
N THR A 23 -2.77 -19.24 13.32
CA THR A 23 -1.63 -20.01 13.81
C THR A 23 -1.86 -21.50 13.75
N LYS A 24 -3.10 -21.98 13.92
CA LYS A 24 -3.49 -23.39 14.05
C LYS A 24 -2.81 -24.13 15.24
N GLU A 25 -2.17 -23.42 16.12
CA GLU A 25 -1.37 -23.94 17.24
C GLU A 25 -1.71 -23.26 18.56
N THR A 26 -2.40 -22.13 18.52
CA THR A 26 -2.78 -21.34 19.70
C THR A 26 -4.30 -21.26 19.84
N PRO A 27 -4.83 -20.94 21.03
CA PRO A 27 -6.25 -20.65 21.19
C PRO A 27 -6.62 -19.31 20.54
N ALA A 28 -7.89 -19.09 20.27
CA ALA A 28 -8.40 -17.84 19.70
C ALA A 28 -8.22 -16.63 20.64
N SER A 29 -7.94 -16.87 21.93
CA SER A 29 -7.56 -15.84 22.92
C SER A 29 -6.11 -15.37 22.80
N PHE A 30 -5.28 -16.01 21.96
CA PHE A 30 -3.89 -15.61 21.75
C PHE A 30 -3.80 -14.21 21.16
N GLU A 31 -2.99 -13.35 21.78
CA GLU A 31 -2.71 -12.01 21.28
C GLU A 31 -1.39 -12.02 20.47
N PRO A 32 -1.46 -11.84 19.15
CA PRO A 32 -0.27 -11.93 18.31
C PRO A 32 0.63 -10.71 18.44
N THR A 33 1.93 -10.91 18.32
CA THR A 33 2.88 -9.84 18.06
C THR A 33 2.78 -9.43 16.60
N ILE A 34 2.56 -8.14 16.32
CA ILE A 34 2.41 -7.61 14.96
C ILE A 34 3.65 -6.81 14.59
N ASP A 35 4.28 -7.14 13.46
CA ASP A 35 5.52 -6.54 12.97
C ASP A 35 5.35 -5.77 11.65
N TYR A 36 4.12 -5.48 11.26
CA TYR A 36 3.78 -4.70 10.06
C TYR A 36 2.69 -3.66 10.37
N VAL A 37 2.58 -2.68 9.48
CA VAL A 37 1.55 -1.63 9.54
C VAL A 37 0.69 -1.72 8.29
N VAL A 38 -0.63 -1.69 8.49
CA VAL A 38 -1.60 -1.64 7.40
C VAL A 38 -2.22 -0.26 7.33
N THR A 39 -2.15 0.36 6.16
CA THR A 39 -2.81 1.62 5.88
C THR A 39 -3.89 1.41 4.82
N LYS A 40 -5.12 1.87 5.10
CA LYS A 40 -6.22 1.89 4.15
C LYS A 40 -6.59 3.33 3.83
N ILE A 41 -6.70 3.66 2.54
CA ILE A 41 -7.16 4.96 2.08
C ILE A 41 -8.45 4.78 1.28
N PRO A 42 -9.55 5.45 1.68
CA PRO A 42 -10.79 5.39 0.93
C PRO A 42 -10.66 6.13 -0.40
N ARG A 43 -11.28 5.58 -1.44
CA ARG A 43 -11.38 6.22 -2.75
C ARG A 43 -12.74 6.89 -2.88
N PHE A 44 -12.72 8.15 -3.30
CA PHE A 44 -13.91 8.95 -3.65
C PHE A 44 -13.91 9.21 -5.15
N THR A 45 -15.10 9.44 -5.72
CA THR A 45 -15.29 9.72 -7.15
C THR A 45 -16.33 10.83 -7.34
N PHE A 46 -16.20 11.90 -6.54
CA PHE A 46 -17.12 13.04 -6.62
C PHE A 46 -17.14 13.67 -8.02
N GLU A 47 -16.02 13.61 -8.73
CA GLU A 47 -15.88 14.10 -10.10
C GLU A 47 -16.83 13.44 -11.10
N LYS A 48 -17.40 12.29 -10.78
CA LYS A 48 -18.40 11.60 -11.62
C LYS A 48 -19.82 12.11 -11.41
N PHE A 49 -20.07 12.88 -10.36
CA PHE A 49 -21.41 13.33 -9.96
C PHE A 49 -21.44 14.86 -9.84
N ALA A 50 -21.90 15.53 -10.89
CA ALA A 50 -22.04 16.99 -10.86
C ALA A 50 -22.96 17.43 -9.71
N GLY A 51 -22.48 18.35 -8.88
CA GLY A 51 -23.22 18.90 -7.73
C GLY A 51 -23.20 18.01 -6.48
N ALA A 52 -22.42 16.93 -6.46
CA ALA A 52 -22.20 16.16 -5.25
C ALA A 52 -21.43 16.98 -4.21
N GLU A 53 -21.86 16.90 -2.95
CA GLU A 53 -21.18 17.54 -1.83
C GLU A 53 -19.94 16.72 -1.43
N GLU A 54 -18.75 17.31 -1.57
CA GLU A 54 -17.46 16.68 -1.27
C GLU A 54 -17.12 16.68 0.22
N THR A 55 -17.83 17.49 1.05
CA THR A 55 -17.62 17.54 2.49
C THR A 55 -17.89 16.17 3.12
N LEU A 56 -16.88 15.60 3.76
CA LEU A 56 -16.99 14.30 4.43
C LEU A 56 -17.75 14.46 5.75
N THR A 57 -18.67 13.54 6.00
CA THR A 57 -19.52 13.50 7.19
C THR A 57 -19.51 12.09 7.79
N THR A 58 -20.46 11.80 8.68
CA THR A 58 -20.67 10.45 9.21
C THR A 58 -21.30 9.48 8.19
N SER A 59 -21.78 9.98 7.05
CA SER A 59 -22.30 9.14 5.96
C SER A 59 -21.14 8.60 5.12
N MET A 60 -21.21 7.33 4.71
CA MET A 60 -20.25 6.74 3.80
C MET A 60 -20.38 7.35 2.41
N LYS A 61 -19.32 7.96 1.91
CA LYS A 61 -19.25 8.58 0.58
C LYS A 61 -18.19 7.96 -0.32
N SER A 62 -17.33 7.08 0.23
CA SER A 62 -16.34 6.35 -0.54
C SER A 62 -16.97 5.26 -1.41
N VAL A 63 -16.36 4.97 -2.54
CA VAL A 63 -16.80 3.94 -3.49
C VAL A 63 -15.88 2.72 -3.49
N GLY A 64 -14.69 2.85 -2.93
CA GLY A 64 -13.69 1.81 -2.81
C GLY A 64 -12.57 2.24 -1.87
N GLU A 65 -11.56 1.43 -1.78
CA GLU A 65 -10.40 1.67 -0.95
C GLU A 65 -9.15 1.00 -1.51
N ALA A 66 -8.00 1.54 -1.18
CA ALA A 66 -6.71 0.88 -1.37
C ALA A 66 -6.14 0.51 0.01
N MET A 67 -5.54 -0.67 0.09
CA MET A 67 -4.79 -1.12 1.25
C MET A 67 -3.31 -1.29 0.88
N ALA A 68 -2.42 -0.90 1.77
CA ALA A 68 -1.01 -1.19 1.64
C ALA A 68 -0.41 -1.62 2.97
N ILE A 69 0.58 -2.47 2.90
CA ILE A 69 1.28 -3.03 4.05
C ILE A 69 2.76 -2.63 3.96
N GLY A 70 3.34 -2.28 5.09
CA GLY A 70 4.75 -1.92 5.21
C GLY A 70 5.27 -2.21 6.62
N ARG A 71 6.57 -2.03 6.85
CA ARG A 71 7.17 -2.15 8.17
C ARG A 71 6.99 -0.91 9.04
N THR A 72 6.74 0.24 8.39
CA THR A 72 6.50 1.52 9.07
C THR A 72 5.21 2.16 8.56
N PHE A 73 4.66 3.07 9.37
CA PHE A 73 3.48 3.82 8.95
C PHE A 73 3.75 4.65 7.69
N LEU A 74 4.90 5.31 7.61
CA LEU A 74 5.25 6.14 6.46
C LEU A 74 5.36 5.31 5.17
N GLU A 75 6.02 4.15 5.23
CA GLU A 75 6.10 3.22 4.10
C GLU A 75 4.71 2.78 3.64
N SER A 76 3.88 2.28 4.57
CA SER A 76 2.54 1.81 4.22
C SER A 76 1.65 2.94 3.69
N LEU A 77 1.76 4.15 4.24
CA LEU A 77 0.98 5.31 3.80
C LEU A 77 1.34 5.75 2.39
N GLN A 78 2.63 5.87 2.05
CA GLN A 78 3.06 6.23 0.71
C GLN A 78 2.70 5.15 -0.32
N LYS A 79 2.86 3.87 0.03
CA LYS A 79 2.38 2.75 -0.80
C LYS A 79 0.87 2.82 -1.02
N ALA A 80 0.08 3.13 0.01
CA ALA A 80 -1.37 3.26 -0.11
C ALA A 80 -1.78 4.41 -1.04
N LEU A 81 -1.11 5.58 -0.96
CA LEU A 81 -1.32 6.68 -1.89
C LEU A 81 -1.03 6.28 -3.33
N ASN A 82 0.08 5.57 -3.55
CA ASN A 82 0.47 5.07 -4.86
C ASN A 82 -0.50 3.98 -5.40
N SER A 83 -1.21 3.29 -4.52
CA SER A 83 -2.21 2.26 -4.85
C SER A 83 -3.58 2.83 -5.24
N MET A 84 -3.80 4.14 -5.08
CA MET A 84 -5.13 4.74 -5.33
C MET A 84 -5.54 4.77 -6.80
N GLU A 85 -4.59 4.58 -7.73
CA GLU A 85 -4.81 4.66 -9.18
C GLU A 85 -5.47 5.97 -9.63
N THR A 86 -5.08 7.06 -8.96
CA THR A 86 -5.50 8.43 -9.26
C THR A 86 -4.38 9.28 -9.85
N GLY A 87 -3.26 8.65 -10.25
CA GLY A 87 -2.05 9.32 -10.73
C GLY A 87 -1.11 9.80 -9.62
N LEU A 88 -1.45 9.53 -8.36
CA LEU A 88 -0.58 9.82 -7.22
C LEU A 88 0.61 8.86 -7.22
N THR A 89 1.79 9.39 -6.91
CA THR A 89 3.04 8.65 -6.75
C THR A 89 3.56 8.64 -5.31
N GLY A 90 2.84 9.29 -4.43
CA GLY A 90 3.11 9.52 -3.01
C GLY A 90 2.38 10.77 -2.54
N PHE A 91 3.05 11.62 -1.79
CA PHE A 91 2.53 12.95 -1.41
C PHE A 91 2.70 13.95 -2.55
N ASP A 92 2.03 13.74 -3.67
CA ASP A 92 2.08 14.67 -4.80
C ASP A 92 1.57 16.06 -4.42
N GLU A 93 2.09 17.07 -5.08
CA GLU A 93 1.69 18.46 -4.90
C GLU A 93 0.27 18.66 -5.45
N ILE A 94 -0.56 19.31 -4.66
CA ILE A 94 -1.88 19.74 -5.08
C ILE A 94 -2.00 21.27 -4.92
N PRO A 95 -2.67 21.96 -5.84
CA PRO A 95 -2.98 23.35 -5.64
C PRO A 95 -4.01 23.47 -4.50
N PHE A 96 -3.81 24.46 -3.62
CA PHE A 96 -4.90 24.86 -2.75
C PHE A 96 -5.99 25.55 -3.58
N PRO A 97 -7.28 25.36 -3.23
CA PRO A 97 -8.37 26.08 -3.87
C PRO A 97 -8.14 27.61 -3.86
N ASP A 98 -8.64 28.31 -4.87
CA ASP A 98 -8.58 29.75 -5.01
C ASP A 98 -7.17 30.38 -5.17
N GLY A 99 -6.20 29.61 -5.66
CA GLY A 99 -4.85 30.10 -5.95
C GLY A 99 -4.01 30.44 -4.71
N ILE A 100 -4.40 29.95 -3.54
CA ILE A 100 -3.72 30.17 -2.26
C ILE A 100 -2.25 29.78 -2.31
N ALA A 101 -1.87 28.78 -3.12
CA ALA A 101 -0.49 28.28 -3.24
C ALA A 101 0.51 29.30 -3.82
N LEU A 102 0.05 30.32 -4.54
CA LEU A 102 0.92 31.32 -5.18
C LEU A 102 1.33 32.45 -4.23
N ASN A 103 0.49 32.76 -3.22
CA ASN A 103 0.78 33.76 -2.20
C ASN A 103 0.05 33.38 -0.90
N PRO A 104 0.61 32.48 -0.08
CA PRO A 104 -0.12 31.87 1.01
C PRO A 104 -0.48 32.88 2.10
N ASP A 105 -1.74 33.24 2.17
CA ASP A 105 -2.33 33.77 3.40
C ASP A 105 -2.51 32.58 4.37
N LYS A 106 -1.78 32.61 5.47
CA LYS A 106 -1.76 31.56 6.48
C LYS A 106 -3.15 31.27 7.06
N SER A 107 -3.97 32.30 7.23
CA SER A 107 -5.33 32.12 7.76
C SER A 107 -6.23 31.38 6.79
N ALA A 108 -6.09 31.64 5.49
CA ALA A 108 -6.82 30.94 4.44
C ALA A 108 -6.37 29.46 4.32
N LEU A 109 -5.07 29.18 4.46
CA LEU A 109 -4.56 27.81 4.50
C LEU A 109 -5.14 27.00 5.66
N LEU A 110 -5.13 27.59 6.87
CA LEU A 110 -5.68 26.97 8.07
C LEU A 110 -7.19 26.70 7.94
N ALA A 111 -7.95 27.66 7.38
CA ALA A 111 -9.37 27.47 7.10
C ALA A 111 -9.61 26.28 6.16
N LYS A 112 -8.82 26.13 5.09
CA LYS A 112 -8.93 25.01 4.15
C LYS A 112 -8.50 23.67 4.74
N LEU A 113 -7.61 23.64 5.72
CA LEU A 113 -7.24 22.43 6.44
C LEU A 113 -8.33 21.92 7.39
N SER A 114 -9.19 22.83 7.88
CA SER A 114 -10.32 22.46 8.74
C SER A 114 -11.45 21.76 7.99
N GLU A 115 -11.53 21.92 6.66
CA GLU A 115 -12.54 21.26 5.82
C GLU A 115 -12.29 19.75 5.71
N PRO A 116 -13.24 18.90 6.09
CA PRO A 116 -13.12 17.46 5.94
C PRO A 116 -13.42 17.05 4.49
N VAL A 117 -12.40 17.01 3.66
CA VAL A 117 -12.49 16.68 2.22
C VAL A 117 -11.57 15.52 1.86
N PRO A 118 -11.77 14.83 0.71
CA PRO A 118 -10.93 13.71 0.29
C PRO A 118 -9.43 14.01 0.23
N GLU A 119 -9.06 15.19 -0.25
CA GLU A 119 -7.67 15.62 -0.41
C GLU A 119 -7.01 16.14 0.88
N ARG A 120 -7.69 16.07 2.02
CA ARG A 120 -7.21 16.65 3.28
C ARG A 120 -5.79 16.23 3.63
N LEU A 121 -5.42 14.95 3.42
CA LEU A 121 -4.09 14.46 3.68
C LEU A 121 -3.03 15.13 2.77
N LEU A 122 -3.33 15.31 1.49
CA LEU A 122 -2.46 16.00 0.55
C LEU A 122 -2.39 17.51 0.85
N ARG A 123 -3.49 18.12 1.33
CA ARG A 123 -3.49 19.50 1.81
C ARG A 123 -2.59 19.69 3.03
N VAL A 124 -2.54 18.71 3.94
CA VAL A 124 -1.60 18.68 5.07
C VAL A 124 -0.15 18.68 4.57
N ALA A 125 0.18 17.80 3.64
CA ALA A 125 1.52 17.75 3.05
C ALA A 125 1.89 19.07 2.37
N GLN A 126 0.96 19.66 1.62
CA GLN A 126 1.17 20.95 0.97
C GLN A 126 1.34 22.10 1.97
N ALA A 127 0.60 22.11 3.08
CA ALA A 127 0.74 23.10 4.14
C ALA A 127 2.14 23.03 4.79
N LEU A 128 2.65 21.83 5.03
CA LEU A 128 4.01 21.63 5.53
C LEU A 128 5.07 22.16 4.55
N ARG A 129 4.92 21.94 3.23
CA ARG A 129 5.80 22.51 2.20
C ARG A 129 5.77 24.04 2.20
N LEU A 130 4.64 24.64 2.54
CA LEU A 130 4.47 26.09 2.65
C LEU A 130 4.92 26.66 4.01
N GLY A 131 5.46 25.81 4.90
CA GLY A 131 6.09 26.23 6.14
C GLY A 131 5.14 26.35 7.36
N LEU A 132 3.93 25.78 7.30
CA LEU A 132 3.11 25.64 8.49
C LEU A 132 3.70 24.61 9.44
N THR A 133 3.61 24.87 10.72
CA THR A 133 4.08 23.95 11.76
C THR A 133 3.06 22.83 12.03
N VAL A 134 3.52 21.72 12.59
CA VAL A 134 2.67 20.61 13.03
C VAL A 134 1.59 21.10 14.01
N ASP A 135 1.92 22.01 14.92
CA ASP A 135 0.96 22.51 15.91
C ASP A 135 -0.13 23.36 15.26
N GLU A 136 0.21 24.23 14.32
CA GLU A 136 -0.77 25.03 13.57
C GLU A 136 -1.72 24.16 12.75
N ILE A 137 -1.18 23.12 12.11
CA ILE A 137 -1.99 22.16 11.35
C ILE A 137 -2.90 21.37 12.29
N TYR A 138 -2.38 20.93 13.44
CA TYR A 138 -3.19 20.24 14.45
C TYR A 138 -4.36 21.08 14.94
N GLU A 139 -4.13 22.33 15.30
CA GLU A 139 -5.21 23.25 15.75
C GLU A 139 -6.28 23.43 14.67
N ALA A 140 -5.92 23.40 13.39
CA ALA A 140 -6.88 23.55 12.30
C ALA A 140 -7.65 22.25 11.99
N CYS A 141 -7.00 21.08 12.04
CA CYS A 141 -7.58 19.87 11.50
C CYS A 141 -7.82 18.75 12.53
N SER A 142 -7.31 18.88 13.75
CA SER A 142 -7.38 17.87 14.83
C SER A 142 -6.85 16.48 14.47
N ILE A 143 -6.00 16.37 13.44
CA ILE A 143 -5.27 15.14 13.16
C ILE A 143 -4.14 15.04 14.18
N ASP A 144 -4.02 13.89 14.86
CA ASP A 144 -3.01 13.71 15.89
C ASP A 144 -1.60 14.05 15.39
N ARG A 145 -0.85 14.74 16.25
CA ARG A 145 0.50 15.26 15.94
C ARG A 145 1.48 14.17 15.52
N TRP A 146 1.29 12.94 15.98
CA TRP A 146 2.14 11.83 15.59
C TRP A 146 2.03 11.57 14.08
N PHE A 147 0.81 11.53 13.53
CA PHE A 147 0.59 11.35 12.09
C PHE A 147 1.11 12.53 11.28
N LEU A 148 0.88 13.77 11.78
CA LEU A 148 1.39 14.97 11.12
C LEU A 148 2.92 14.98 11.04
N ARG A 149 3.60 14.52 12.09
CA ARG A 149 5.08 14.37 12.09
C ARG A 149 5.56 13.33 11.09
N GLN A 150 4.81 12.22 10.89
CA GLN A 150 5.17 11.25 9.85
C GLN A 150 5.09 11.87 8.45
N VAL A 151 4.06 12.67 8.18
CA VAL A 151 3.96 13.43 6.91
C VAL A 151 5.08 14.47 6.81
N GLN A 152 5.41 15.16 7.90
CA GLN A 152 6.53 16.12 7.94
C GLN A 152 7.85 15.46 7.57
N VAL A 153 8.15 14.27 8.09
CA VAL A 153 9.37 13.52 7.72
C VAL A 153 9.41 13.25 6.21
N ALA A 154 8.30 12.86 5.60
CA ALA A 154 8.25 12.67 4.16
C ALA A 154 8.57 13.96 3.40
N ILE A 155 7.98 15.08 3.81
CA ILE A 155 8.20 16.39 3.15
C ILE A 155 9.63 16.89 3.33
N GLU A 156 10.26 16.65 4.48
CA GLU A 156 11.68 16.97 4.71
C GLU A 156 12.61 16.14 3.82
N ILE A 157 12.31 14.83 3.63
CA ILE A 157 13.04 13.97 2.69
C ILE A 157 12.86 14.47 1.25
N GLU A 158 11.62 14.80 0.82
CA GLU A 158 11.36 15.37 -0.50
C GLU A 158 12.18 16.63 -0.75
N LYS A 159 12.21 17.54 0.23
CA LYS A 159 13.01 18.75 0.16
C LYS A 159 14.50 18.44 -0.03
N SER A 160 15.02 17.48 0.72
CA SER A 160 16.42 17.06 0.57
C SER A 160 16.71 16.49 -0.83
N VAL A 161 15.79 15.69 -1.40
CA VAL A 161 15.95 15.16 -2.77
C VAL A 161 15.90 16.27 -3.81
N ILE A 162 15.02 17.26 -3.64
CA ILE A 162 14.92 18.41 -4.55
C ILE A 162 16.22 19.26 -4.52
N GLU A 163 16.78 19.48 -3.33
CA GLU A 163 17.96 20.32 -3.13
C GLU A 163 19.28 19.63 -3.53
N ASN A 164 19.41 18.34 -3.23
CA ASN A 164 20.67 17.59 -3.36
C ASN A 164 20.67 16.56 -4.51
N GLY A 165 19.51 16.28 -5.11
CA GLY A 165 19.36 15.21 -6.11
C GLY A 165 19.18 13.82 -5.49
N ILE A 166 19.16 12.81 -6.36
CA ILE A 166 19.07 11.40 -5.96
C ILE A 166 20.44 10.91 -5.50
N PRO A 167 20.53 10.25 -4.33
CA PRO A 167 21.79 9.66 -3.88
C PRO A 167 22.30 8.58 -4.84
N GLU A 168 23.62 8.59 -5.09
CA GLU A 168 24.30 7.61 -5.94
C GLU A 168 24.97 6.48 -5.13
N ASN A 169 24.70 6.39 -3.84
CA ASN A 169 25.14 5.31 -2.97
C ASN A 169 23.95 4.44 -2.51
N LYS A 170 24.28 3.17 -2.21
CA LYS A 170 23.30 2.16 -1.87
C LYS A 170 22.52 2.49 -0.60
N GLU A 171 23.22 2.93 0.44
CA GLU A 171 22.65 3.12 1.77
C GLU A 171 21.60 4.25 1.77
N GLU A 172 21.94 5.40 1.20
CA GLU A 172 21.02 6.54 1.15
C GLU A 172 19.83 6.28 0.22
N LEU A 173 20.06 5.66 -0.95
CA LEU A 173 18.96 5.29 -1.84
C LEU A 173 18.04 4.25 -1.17
N PHE A 174 18.61 3.28 -0.44
CA PHE A 174 17.85 2.32 0.33
C PHE A 174 16.96 3.01 1.39
N GLN A 175 17.47 4.03 2.09
CA GLN A 175 16.68 4.77 3.06
C GLN A 175 15.50 5.52 2.42
N LEU A 176 15.65 6.08 1.23
CA LEU A 176 14.53 6.66 0.49
C LEU A 176 13.46 5.62 0.21
N LYS A 177 13.85 4.45 -0.30
CA LYS A 177 12.93 3.35 -0.58
C LYS A 177 12.25 2.82 0.68
N ARG A 178 13.00 2.67 1.78
CA ARG A 178 12.48 2.24 3.08
C ARG A 178 11.43 3.18 3.66
N ASN A 179 11.51 4.47 3.33
CA ASN A 179 10.48 5.45 3.69
C ASN A 179 9.28 5.47 2.73
N GLY A 180 9.21 4.53 1.78
CA GLY A 180 8.07 4.33 0.90
C GLY A 180 8.07 5.19 -0.37
N PHE A 181 9.18 5.86 -0.71
CA PHE A 181 9.26 6.63 -1.95
C PHE A 181 9.29 5.70 -3.17
N SER A 182 8.30 5.83 -4.05
CA SER A 182 8.28 5.12 -5.33
C SER A 182 9.33 5.65 -6.31
N ASP A 183 9.77 4.82 -7.26
CA ASP A 183 10.66 5.28 -8.34
C ASP A 183 10.03 6.44 -9.11
N ALA A 184 8.71 6.40 -9.33
CA ALA A 184 7.95 7.47 -9.95
C ALA A 184 7.97 8.79 -9.14
N ARG A 185 7.85 8.72 -7.79
CA ARG A 185 7.94 9.93 -6.95
C ARG A 185 9.34 10.50 -6.96
N LEU A 186 10.37 9.68 -6.82
CA LEU A 186 11.76 10.10 -6.87
C LEU A 186 12.11 10.73 -8.23
N ALA A 187 11.59 10.18 -9.32
CA ALA A 187 11.75 10.73 -10.66
C ALA A 187 11.17 12.15 -10.77
N LYS A 188 9.93 12.37 -10.29
CA LYS A 188 9.31 13.69 -10.25
C LYS A 188 10.14 14.70 -9.45
N LEU A 189 10.58 14.33 -8.23
CA LEU A 189 11.33 15.20 -7.33
C LEU A 189 12.70 15.60 -7.90
N SER A 190 13.35 14.73 -8.67
CA SER A 190 14.68 14.93 -9.24
C SER A 190 14.70 15.36 -10.70
N ASN A 191 13.53 15.54 -11.31
CA ASN A 191 13.37 15.82 -12.74
C ASN A 191 14.08 14.80 -13.64
N LYS A 192 13.96 13.51 -13.26
CA LYS A 192 14.44 12.35 -14.02
C LYS A 192 13.25 11.53 -14.53
N SER A 193 13.52 10.54 -15.37
CA SER A 193 12.53 9.52 -15.71
C SER A 193 12.49 8.40 -14.67
N GLU A 194 11.35 7.74 -14.55
CA GLU A 194 11.20 6.56 -13.67
C GLU A 194 12.19 5.44 -14.05
N ASN A 195 12.47 5.27 -15.35
CA ASN A 195 13.45 4.29 -15.83
C ASN A 195 14.85 4.59 -15.31
N GLU A 196 15.31 5.84 -15.32
CA GLU A 196 16.62 6.23 -14.78
C GLU A 196 16.73 5.89 -13.28
N ILE A 197 15.67 6.13 -12.51
CA ILE A 197 15.65 5.77 -11.09
C ILE A 197 15.70 4.24 -10.91
N SER A 198 14.92 3.51 -11.70
CA SER A 198 14.87 2.04 -11.66
C SER A 198 16.21 1.41 -12.05
N GLU A 199 16.89 1.95 -13.06
CA GLU A 199 18.24 1.52 -13.47
C GLU A 199 19.28 1.79 -12.40
N LEU A 200 19.27 3.00 -11.82
CA LEU A 200 20.17 3.37 -10.72
C LEU A 200 19.95 2.43 -9.52
N ARG A 201 18.70 2.24 -9.11
CA ARG A 201 18.34 1.33 -8.02
C ARG A 201 18.82 -0.11 -8.27
N SER A 202 18.64 -0.57 -9.50
CA SER A 202 19.08 -1.92 -9.90
C SER A 202 20.61 -2.05 -9.91
N SER A 203 21.33 -1.04 -10.40
CA SER A 203 22.80 -1.02 -10.45
C SER A 203 23.43 -1.02 -9.05
N LEU A 204 22.78 -0.39 -8.08
CA LEU A 204 23.21 -0.35 -6.69
C LEU A 204 22.75 -1.60 -5.89
N GLY A 205 22.00 -2.49 -6.50
CA GLY A 205 21.46 -3.68 -5.84
C GLY A 205 20.45 -3.35 -4.73
N VAL A 206 19.71 -2.25 -4.88
CA VAL A 206 18.60 -1.88 -3.98
C VAL A 206 17.32 -2.51 -4.48
N ALA A 207 16.82 -3.50 -3.78
CA ALA A 207 15.60 -4.24 -4.10
C ALA A 207 14.77 -4.53 -2.84
N PRO A 208 13.44 -4.60 -2.95
CA PRO A 208 12.62 -5.01 -1.83
C PRO A 208 12.78 -6.51 -1.56
N VAL A 209 12.44 -6.90 -0.35
CA VAL A 209 12.13 -8.28 0.02
C VAL A 209 10.63 -8.43 0.22
N PHE A 210 10.12 -9.65 0.11
CA PHE A 210 8.73 -9.95 0.39
C PHE A 210 8.61 -10.66 1.73
N LYS A 211 7.68 -10.20 2.56
CA LYS A 211 7.38 -10.75 3.87
C LYS A 211 5.98 -11.35 3.87
N ARG A 212 5.80 -12.42 4.64
CA ARG A 212 4.49 -13.01 4.89
C ARG A 212 3.79 -12.27 6.03
N ILE A 213 2.49 -12.06 5.89
CA ILE A 213 1.66 -11.61 7.00
C ILE A 213 1.34 -12.81 7.92
N ASP A 214 0.85 -12.52 9.13
CA ASP A 214 0.40 -13.53 10.10
C ASP A 214 1.47 -14.48 10.64
N THR A 215 2.75 -14.11 10.56
CA THR A 215 3.84 -14.85 11.19
C THR A 215 3.98 -14.57 12.69
N CYS A 216 3.22 -13.62 13.24
CA CYS A 216 3.34 -13.13 14.61
C CYS A 216 4.79 -12.75 14.95
N ALA A 217 5.42 -11.91 14.13
CA ALA A 217 6.83 -11.53 14.23
C ALA A 217 7.78 -12.73 14.19
N ALA A 218 7.55 -13.67 13.28
CA ALA A 218 8.30 -14.91 13.07
C ALA A 218 8.20 -15.95 14.21
N GLU A 219 7.23 -15.82 15.12
CA GLU A 219 6.96 -16.85 16.12
C GLU A 219 6.33 -18.11 15.51
N PHE A 220 5.56 -17.96 14.43
CA PHE A 220 4.85 -19.05 13.74
C PHE A 220 5.11 -19.04 12.23
N SER A 221 5.08 -20.22 11.63
CA SER A 221 5.07 -20.33 10.17
C SER A 221 3.69 -19.92 9.65
N ALA A 222 3.61 -18.86 8.85
CA ALA A 222 2.36 -18.49 8.19
C ALA A 222 1.95 -19.55 7.18
N LYS A 223 0.72 -20.06 7.31
CA LYS A 223 0.13 -21.03 6.36
C LYS A 223 -0.61 -20.32 5.23
N THR A 224 -0.93 -19.06 5.40
CA THR A 224 -1.58 -18.22 4.39
C THR A 224 -0.55 -17.67 3.40
N PRO A 225 -0.81 -17.73 2.10
CA PRO A 225 0.15 -17.29 1.08
C PRO A 225 0.12 -15.76 0.86
N TYR A 226 -0.08 -14.96 1.90
CA TYR A 226 -0.22 -13.51 1.82
C TYR A 226 1.12 -12.82 2.02
N MET A 227 1.52 -12.01 1.05
CA MET A 227 2.82 -11.35 1.03
C MET A 227 2.71 -9.86 0.70
N TYR A 228 3.67 -9.11 1.20
CA TYR A 228 3.87 -7.70 0.89
C TYR A 228 5.36 -7.40 0.75
N SER A 229 5.72 -6.42 -0.07
CA SER A 229 7.11 -5.97 -0.20
C SER A 229 7.47 -4.96 0.89
N CYS A 230 8.73 -4.96 1.30
CA CYS A 230 9.33 -3.91 2.11
C CYS A 230 10.83 -3.80 1.85
N TYR A 231 11.41 -2.66 2.24
CA TYR A 231 12.86 -2.48 2.27
C TYR A 231 13.33 -2.66 3.70
N GLU A 232 13.57 -3.93 4.09
CA GLU A 232 13.93 -4.32 5.44
C GLU A 232 15.45 -4.28 5.67
N GLY A 233 15.86 -3.98 6.92
CA GLY A 233 17.26 -3.97 7.32
C GLY A 233 17.93 -2.60 7.16
N ASP A 234 19.24 -2.64 7.05
CA ASP A 234 20.12 -1.45 6.97
C ASP A 234 20.59 -1.12 5.53
N GLY A 235 20.20 -1.94 4.56
CA GLY A 235 20.64 -1.82 3.16
C GLY A 235 22.02 -2.44 2.88
N LEU A 236 22.76 -2.83 3.90
CA LEU A 236 24.08 -3.46 3.76
C LEU A 236 24.00 -4.97 3.78
N ASN A 237 23.25 -5.51 4.72
CA ASN A 237 23.02 -6.92 4.87
C ASN A 237 21.83 -7.36 4.01
N LEU A 238 21.87 -8.62 3.53
CA LEU A 238 20.75 -9.21 2.83
C LEU A 238 19.61 -9.45 3.82
N ALA A 239 18.48 -8.79 3.60
CA ALA A 239 17.26 -9.10 4.32
C ALA A 239 16.67 -10.43 3.82
N GLU A 240 16.06 -11.17 4.71
CA GLU A 240 15.39 -12.42 4.39
C GLU A 240 14.12 -12.14 3.56
N CYS A 241 13.99 -12.86 2.44
CA CYS A 241 12.81 -12.83 1.59
C CYS A 241 11.98 -14.09 1.83
N GLU A 242 10.77 -13.94 2.32
CA GLU A 242 9.84 -15.02 2.68
C GLU A 242 8.92 -15.43 1.51
N ALA A 243 9.20 -14.95 0.30
CA ALA A 243 8.42 -15.33 -0.88
C ALA A 243 8.52 -16.84 -1.18
N ASP A 244 9.69 -17.43 -0.97
CA ASP A 244 9.93 -18.86 -1.21
C ASP A 244 9.33 -19.35 -2.55
N PRO A 245 9.82 -18.85 -3.70
CA PRO A 245 9.27 -19.20 -5.00
C PRO A 245 9.44 -20.71 -5.28
N THR A 246 8.48 -21.29 -5.96
CA THR A 246 8.52 -22.70 -6.38
C THR A 246 9.16 -22.85 -7.76
N ASP A 247 9.49 -24.07 -8.15
CA ASP A 247 10.02 -24.44 -9.48
C ASP A 247 8.94 -24.63 -10.57
N LYS A 248 7.67 -24.36 -10.22
CA LYS A 248 6.54 -24.53 -11.13
C LYS A 248 6.49 -23.47 -12.23
N ASN A 249 5.69 -23.76 -13.26
CA ASN A 249 5.23 -22.73 -14.20
C ASN A 249 4.15 -21.87 -13.55
N LYS A 250 4.33 -20.56 -13.60
CA LYS A 250 3.51 -19.59 -12.88
C LYS A 250 2.81 -18.65 -13.82
N VAL A 251 1.60 -18.23 -13.45
CA VAL A 251 0.88 -17.14 -14.11
C VAL A 251 0.48 -16.10 -13.06
N ILE A 252 0.84 -14.86 -13.33
CA ILE A 252 0.46 -13.72 -12.48
C ILE A 252 -0.83 -13.13 -12.99
N ILE A 253 -1.75 -12.81 -12.09
CA ILE A 253 -3.04 -12.17 -12.39
C ILE A 253 -3.06 -10.84 -11.63
N LEU A 254 -3.12 -9.73 -12.35
CA LEU A 254 -3.27 -8.41 -11.76
C LEU A 254 -4.75 -8.15 -11.50
N GLY A 255 -5.09 -7.84 -10.27
CA GLY A 255 -6.46 -7.53 -9.84
C GLY A 255 -6.94 -6.16 -10.33
N GLY A 256 -8.18 -5.84 -9.98
CA GLY A 256 -8.84 -4.60 -10.40
C GLY A 256 -8.44 -3.33 -9.66
N GLY A 257 -7.60 -3.42 -8.61
CA GLY A 257 -7.29 -2.28 -7.75
C GLY A 257 -8.50 -1.79 -6.94
N PRO A 258 -8.50 -0.55 -6.45
CA PRO A 258 -9.62 0.02 -5.70
C PRO A 258 -10.85 0.18 -6.60
N ASN A 259 -12.01 -0.16 -6.06
CA ASN A 259 -13.27 -0.06 -6.78
C ASN A 259 -13.51 1.35 -7.33
N ARG A 260 -14.14 1.43 -8.50
CA ARG A 260 -14.47 2.67 -9.21
C ARG A 260 -15.93 2.66 -9.64
N ILE A 261 -16.53 3.84 -9.74
CA ILE A 261 -17.85 3.96 -10.37
C ILE A 261 -17.76 3.51 -11.84
N GLY A 262 -18.66 2.61 -12.21
CA GLY A 262 -18.69 1.99 -13.55
C GLY A 262 -17.96 0.65 -13.65
N GLN A 263 -17.29 0.22 -12.58
CA GLN A 263 -16.80 -1.15 -12.44
C GLN A 263 -17.78 -1.96 -11.57
N GLY A 264 -18.10 -3.16 -12.01
CA GLY A 264 -18.91 -4.10 -11.26
C GLY A 264 -18.09 -5.29 -10.76
N ILE A 265 -18.78 -6.26 -10.18
CA ILE A 265 -18.19 -7.48 -9.64
C ILE A 265 -17.49 -8.33 -10.72
N GLU A 266 -17.82 -8.14 -11.99
CA GLU A 266 -17.25 -8.87 -13.12
C GLU A 266 -15.73 -8.76 -13.22
N PHE A 267 -15.14 -7.67 -12.79
CA PHE A 267 -13.69 -7.48 -12.79
C PHE A 267 -13.00 -8.44 -11.82
N ASP A 268 -13.52 -8.57 -10.61
CA ASP A 268 -12.99 -9.51 -9.63
C ASP A 268 -13.36 -10.96 -9.98
N TYR A 269 -14.57 -11.19 -10.46
CA TYR A 269 -15.04 -12.48 -10.96
C TYR A 269 -14.10 -13.05 -12.04
N CYS A 270 -13.67 -12.23 -13.00
CA CYS A 270 -12.73 -12.65 -14.03
C CYS A 270 -11.37 -13.08 -13.45
N CYS A 271 -10.86 -12.36 -12.43
CA CYS A 271 -9.62 -12.72 -11.75
C CYS A 271 -9.73 -14.07 -11.05
N VAL A 272 -10.82 -14.31 -10.32
CA VAL A 272 -11.10 -15.56 -9.61
C VAL A 272 -11.19 -16.74 -10.58
N HIS A 273 -11.96 -16.60 -11.65
CA HIS A 273 -12.12 -17.66 -12.64
C HIS A 273 -10.86 -17.91 -13.45
N ALA A 274 -10.04 -16.88 -13.71
CA ALA A 274 -8.72 -17.06 -14.31
C ALA A 274 -7.81 -17.88 -13.40
N ALA A 275 -7.80 -17.60 -12.08
CA ALA A 275 -7.02 -18.37 -11.13
C ALA A 275 -7.45 -19.85 -11.11
N TYR A 276 -8.75 -20.13 -11.02
CA TYR A 276 -9.24 -21.53 -11.01
C TYR A 276 -8.92 -22.26 -12.31
N ALA A 277 -9.19 -21.67 -13.46
CA ALA A 277 -8.93 -22.29 -14.75
C ALA A 277 -7.44 -22.60 -14.97
N LEU A 278 -6.54 -21.72 -14.52
CA LEU A 278 -5.09 -21.93 -14.62
C LEU A 278 -4.62 -23.00 -13.65
N SER A 279 -5.15 -23.03 -12.42
CA SER A 279 -4.86 -24.06 -11.44
C SER A 279 -5.28 -25.45 -11.94
N GLU A 280 -6.48 -25.58 -12.57
CA GLU A 280 -6.97 -26.84 -13.15
C GLU A 280 -6.06 -27.41 -14.23
N VAL A 281 -5.33 -26.56 -14.96
CA VAL A 281 -4.38 -26.99 -15.99
C VAL A 281 -2.93 -27.06 -15.49
N GLY A 282 -2.72 -26.91 -14.17
CA GLY A 282 -1.46 -27.19 -13.48
C GLY A 282 -0.48 -26.02 -13.38
N PHE A 283 -0.91 -24.79 -13.62
CA PHE A 283 -0.10 -23.60 -13.31
C PHE A 283 -0.23 -23.22 -11.83
N GLU A 284 0.85 -22.73 -11.26
CA GLU A 284 0.79 -22.00 -9.98
C GLU A 284 0.26 -20.59 -10.24
N THR A 285 -0.78 -20.21 -9.54
CA THR A 285 -1.48 -18.93 -9.71
C THR A 285 -1.02 -17.92 -8.69
N ILE A 286 -0.68 -16.73 -9.16
CA ILE A 286 -0.22 -15.61 -8.33
C ILE A 286 -1.15 -14.44 -8.52
N MET A 287 -1.88 -14.07 -7.47
CA MET A 287 -2.72 -12.88 -7.47
C MET A 287 -1.96 -11.68 -6.93
N VAL A 288 -2.11 -10.53 -7.60
CA VAL A 288 -1.58 -9.24 -7.13
C VAL A 288 -2.73 -8.24 -7.07
N ASN A 289 -2.99 -7.67 -5.91
CA ASN A 289 -4.03 -6.65 -5.76
C ASN A 289 -3.71 -5.73 -4.57
N CYS A 290 -4.29 -4.54 -4.58
CA CYS A 290 -4.25 -3.58 -3.47
C CYS A 290 -5.64 -3.32 -2.85
N ASN A 291 -6.66 -4.04 -3.28
CA ASN A 291 -8.02 -3.98 -2.73
C ASN A 291 -8.28 -5.22 -1.87
N PRO A 292 -8.46 -5.09 -0.54
CA PRO A 292 -8.63 -6.24 0.35
C PRO A 292 -10.07 -6.76 0.39
N GLU A 293 -11.02 -6.05 -0.23
CA GLU A 293 -12.44 -6.37 -0.15
C GLU A 293 -12.96 -7.01 -1.44
N THR A 294 -12.18 -7.93 -2.01
CA THR A 294 -12.51 -8.68 -3.22
C THR A 294 -12.28 -10.16 -3.01
N VAL A 295 -13.05 -11.01 -3.69
CA VAL A 295 -12.93 -12.48 -3.58
C VAL A 295 -11.58 -12.96 -4.12
N SER A 296 -11.01 -12.26 -5.09
CA SER A 296 -9.67 -12.60 -5.63
C SER A 296 -8.57 -12.52 -4.57
N THR A 297 -8.78 -11.77 -3.49
CA THR A 297 -7.85 -11.66 -2.36
C THR A 297 -8.19 -12.58 -1.18
N ASP A 298 -9.13 -13.49 -1.34
CA ASP A 298 -9.38 -14.55 -0.36
C ASP A 298 -8.24 -15.59 -0.41
N TYR A 299 -7.92 -16.15 0.76
CA TYR A 299 -6.75 -17.03 0.95
C TYR A 299 -6.79 -18.35 0.18
N ASP A 300 -7.95 -18.72 -0.35
CA ASP A 300 -8.20 -19.97 -1.06
C ASP A 300 -8.47 -19.77 -2.57
N THR A 301 -8.31 -18.55 -3.08
CA THR A 301 -8.57 -18.25 -4.50
C THR A 301 -7.37 -18.52 -5.39
N SER A 302 -6.16 -18.20 -4.94
CA SER A 302 -4.91 -18.42 -5.67
C SER A 302 -3.87 -19.10 -4.80
N ASP A 303 -2.84 -19.70 -5.43
CA ASP A 303 -1.77 -20.34 -4.68
C ASP A 303 -0.93 -19.33 -3.89
N ARG A 304 -0.81 -18.09 -4.40
CA ARG A 304 0.01 -17.03 -3.83
C ARG A 304 -0.69 -15.68 -4.03
N LEU A 305 -0.66 -14.84 -3.00
CA LEU A 305 -1.25 -13.50 -3.02
C LEU A 305 -0.24 -12.46 -2.56
N TYR A 306 -0.09 -11.40 -3.37
CA TYR A 306 0.72 -10.24 -3.04
C TYR A 306 -0.17 -9.00 -2.91
N PHE A 307 -0.14 -8.37 -1.73
CA PHE A 307 -0.76 -7.07 -1.50
C PHE A 307 0.22 -5.96 -1.90
N GLU A 308 0.10 -5.52 -3.14
CA GLU A 308 1.02 -4.55 -3.74
C GLU A 308 0.28 -3.51 -4.58
N PRO A 309 0.84 -2.29 -4.70
CA PRO A 309 0.40 -1.35 -5.72
C PRO A 309 0.51 -1.98 -7.11
N LEU A 310 -0.48 -1.74 -7.97
CA LEU A 310 -0.47 -2.25 -9.35
C LEU A 310 0.38 -1.33 -10.26
N THR A 311 1.61 -1.07 -9.86
CA THR A 311 2.59 -0.24 -10.56
C THR A 311 3.65 -1.09 -11.26
N ALA A 312 4.29 -0.53 -12.29
CA ALA A 312 5.39 -1.22 -12.97
C ALA A 312 6.53 -1.59 -12.00
N GLU A 313 6.89 -0.70 -11.08
CA GLU A 313 7.92 -0.96 -10.08
C GLU A 313 7.61 -2.20 -9.22
N SER A 314 6.41 -2.25 -8.64
CA SER A 314 5.99 -3.35 -7.77
C SER A 314 5.87 -4.68 -8.52
N VAL A 315 5.20 -4.67 -9.67
CA VAL A 315 4.96 -5.87 -10.48
C VAL A 315 6.26 -6.45 -11.04
N ILE A 316 7.18 -5.62 -11.54
CA ILE A 316 8.48 -6.08 -12.04
C ILE A 316 9.33 -6.65 -10.91
N SER A 317 9.31 -6.04 -9.72
CA SER A 317 10.03 -6.55 -8.55
C SER A 317 9.51 -7.92 -8.11
N LEU A 318 8.20 -8.11 -8.17
CA LEU A 318 7.55 -9.39 -7.90
C LEU A 318 7.93 -10.46 -8.94
N ILE A 319 7.84 -10.14 -10.24
CA ILE A 319 8.23 -11.04 -11.31
C ILE A 319 9.68 -11.51 -11.12
N LYS A 320 10.62 -10.59 -10.91
CA LYS A 320 12.03 -10.90 -10.66
C LYS A 320 12.23 -11.83 -9.45
N THR A 321 11.38 -11.69 -8.44
CA THR A 321 11.45 -12.55 -7.25
C THR A 321 10.91 -13.94 -7.53
N GLU A 322 9.77 -14.05 -8.21
CA GLU A 322 9.16 -15.33 -8.55
C GLU A 322 9.96 -16.11 -9.60
N GLU A 323 10.70 -15.42 -10.47
CA GLU A 323 11.60 -16.05 -11.45
C GLU A 323 12.93 -16.53 -10.88
N LYS A 324 13.23 -16.28 -9.60
CA LYS A 324 14.43 -16.87 -8.96
C LYS A 324 14.39 -18.41 -8.96
N LEU A 325 13.18 -18.96 -8.95
CA LEU A 325 12.96 -20.40 -9.11
C LEU A 325 11.66 -20.62 -9.91
N GLY A 326 11.69 -21.52 -10.90
CA GLY A 326 10.57 -21.74 -11.81
C GLY A 326 10.48 -20.69 -12.91
N LYS A 327 9.34 -20.62 -13.58
CA LYS A 327 9.14 -19.73 -14.73
C LYS A 327 7.81 -18.99 -14.66
N VAL A 328 7.83 -17.68 -14.74
CA VAL A 328 6.63 -16.88 -15.00
C VAL A 328 6.32 -16.95 -16.50
N VAL A 329 5.25 -17.66 -16.86
CA VAL A 329 4.85 -17.92 -18.26
C VAL A 329 4.15 -16.73 -18.85
N GLY A 330 3.42 -15.96 -18.02
CA GLY A 330 2.71 -14.78 -18.46
C GLY A 330 2.10 -14.00 -17.31
N VAL A 331 1.62 -12.81 -17.65
CA VAL A 331 0.89 -11.92 -16.75
C VAL A 331 -0.45 -11.59 -17.40
N ILE A 332 -1.54 -11.83 -16.69
CA ILE A 332 -2.87 -11.39 -17.09
C ILE A 332 -3.08 -9.98 -16.56
N VAL A 333 -3.21 -9.04 -17.48
CA VAL A 333 -3.47 -7.64 -17.19
C VAL A 333 -4.90 -7.34 -17.59
N GLN A 334 -5.73 -7.02 -16.64
CA GLN A 334 -7.16 -6.80 -16.84
C GLN A 334 -7.50 -5.35 -17.20
N LEU A 335 -6.63 -4.39 -16.88
CA LEU A 335 -6.84 -2.95 -17.02
C LEU A 335 -5.89 -2.33 -18.04
#